data_1c3042673ca4f7b98355ce728b424830
#
_entry.id   1c3042673ca4f7b98355ce728b424830
#
_cell.length_a   1.000
_cell.length_b   1.000
_cell.length_c   1.000
_cell.angle_alpha   90.00
_cell.angle_beta   90.00
_cell.angle_gamma   90.00
#
_symmetry.space_group_name_H-M   'P 1'
#
loop_
_entity.id
_entity.type
_entity.pdbx_description
1 polymer ?
#
loop_
_entity_poly.entity_id
_entity_poly.type
_entity_poly.pdbx_seq_one_letter_code
_entity_poly.pdbx_strand_id
1 'polypeptide(L)'
;EMLRSLVGSEMCIRDRKLARSEQTGKPLRIKLGLDPTAPDLHLGHTVVLNKMRQLQDLGHQVIFLIGDFTSMIGDPSGRNITRPPLTKEQIEENAKTYFSQASLVLDPERTEIRYNSEWCDPLGARGMIELSAKYTVARILEREDFTKRFKANTPISLHEFLYPLMQGYDSVALKSDLELGG
;
A
#
# COMPACT_ATOMS: atom_id res chain seq x y z
N GLU A 1 -8.92 -10.31 28.01
CA GLU A 1 -9.42 -8.93 27.77
C GLU A 1 -8.44 -8.07 26.98
N MET A 2 -7.13 -8.17 27.24
CA MET A 2 -6.09 -7.37 26.54
C MET A 2 -5.92 -7.76 25.06
N LEU A 3 -6.07 -9.02 24.68
CA LEU A 3 -6.08 -9.48 23.28
C LEU A 3 -7.31 -9.01 22.49
N ARG A 4 -8.44 -8.77 23.16
CA ARG A 4 -9.65 -8.20 22.53
C ARG A 4 -9.50 -6.72 22.22
N SER A 5 -8.67 -5.97 22.92
CA SER A 5 -8.54 -4.52 22.70
C SER A 5 -7.58 -4.17 21.56
N LEU A 6 -6.55 -4.96 21.28
CA LEU A 6 -5.60 -4.74 20.19
C LEU A 6 -6.09 -5.24 18.83
N VAL A 7 -6.89 -6.31 18.85
CA VAL A 7 -7.56 -6.84 17.64
C VAL A 7 -8.89 -6.10 17.38
N GLY A 8 -9.37 -5.34 18.36
CA GLY A 8 -10.75 -4.87 18.39
C GLY A 8 -11.08 -3.68 17.51
N SER A 9 -10.20 -2.66 17.35
CA SER A 9 -10.64 -1.43 16.65
C SER A 9 -10.58 -1.56 15.12
N GLU A 10 -9.54 -2.16 14.58
CA GLU A 10 -9.41 -2.34 13.12
C GLU A 10 -10.35 -3.43 12.61
N MET A 11 -10.50 -4.53 13.33
CA MET A 11 -11.51 -5.55 13.01
C MET A 11 -12.94 -4.99 13.13
N CYS A 12 -13.23 -4.16 14.15
CA CYS A 12 -14.54 -3.51 14.26
C CYS A 12 -14.85 -2.56 13.11
N ILE A 13 -13.85 -1.87 12.56
CA ILE A 13 -14.05 -0.99 11.39
C ILE A 13 -14.30 -1.83 10.14
N ARG A 14 -13.47 -2.85 9.90
CA ARG A 14 -13.64 -3.80 8.80
C ARG A 14 -15.01 -4.47 8.85
N ASP A 15 -15.36 -5.03 9.98
CA ASP A 15 -16.60 -5.78 10.16
C ASP A 15 -17.85 -4.90 9.97
N ARG A 16 -17.79 -3.65 10.46
CA ARG A 16 -18.87 -2.66 10.19
C ARG A 16 -18.99 -2.31 8.72
N LYS A 17 -17.84 -2.15 7.99
CA LYS A 17 -17.86 -1.87 6.56
C LYS A 17 -18.42 -3.05 5.77
N LEU A 18 -18.03 -4.27 6.11
CA LEU A 18 -18.57 -5.49 5.51
C LEU A 18 -20.07 -5.63 5.73
N ALA A 19 -20.52 -5.51 6.99
CA ALA A 19 -21.94 -5.55 7.32
C ALA A 19 -22.77 -4.47 6.59
N ARG A 20 -22.21 -3.26 6.49
CA ARG A 20 -22.84 -2.17 5.73
C ARG A 20 -22.90 -2.50 4.24
N SER A 21 -21.85 -3.06 3.67
CA SER A 21 -21.81 -3.48 2.27
C SER A 21 -22.90 -4.53 1.99
N GLU A 22 -23.02 -5.52 2.86
CA GLU A 22 -24.04 -6.57 2.77
C GLU A 22 -25.45 -5.99 2.86
N GLN A 23 -25.71 -5.10 3.83
CA GLN A 23 -27.02 -4.46 4.01
C GLN A 23 -27.42 -3.53 2.87
N THR A 24 -26.46 -2.85 2.25
CA THR A 24 -26.73 -1.83 1.22
C THR A 24 -26.56 -2.35 -0.20
N GLY A 25 -25.99 -3.54 -0.38
CA GLY A 25 -25.59 -4.07 -1.69
C GLY A 25 -24.48 -3.28 -2.38
N LYS A 26 -23.80 -2.35 -1.66
CA LYS A 26 -22.71 -1.55 -2.23
C LYS A 26 -21.38 -2.25 -2.01
N PRO A 27 -20.63 -2.54 -3.09
CA PRO A 27 -19.31 -3.17 -2.97
C PRO A 27 -18.34 -2.27 -2.23
N LEU A 28 -17.45 -2.87 -1.45
CA LEU A 28 -16.29 -2.19 -0.89
C LEU A 28 -15.20 -2.01 -1.95
N ARG A 29 -14.44 -0.93 -1.84
CA ARG A 29 -13.21 -0.70 -2.61
C ARG A 29 -12.02 -1.21 -1.82
N ILE A 30 -11.37 -2.24 -2.34
CA ILE A 30 -10.29 -2.95 -1.64
C ILE A 30 -9.02 -2.81 -2.44
N LYS A 31 -8.00 -2.19 -1.85
CA LYS A 31 -6.72 -2.00 -2.52
C LYS A 31 -5.65 -2.98 -2.02
N LEU A 32 -4.77 -3.35 -2.92
CA LEU A 32 -3.46 -3.93 -2.66
C LEU A 32 -2.42 -3.09 -3.39
N GLY A 33 -1.49 -2.49 -2.66
CA GLY A 33 -0.36 -1.77 -3.22
C GLY A 33 0.89 -2.64 -3.25
N LEU A 34 1.56 -2.68 -4.39
CA LEU A 34 2.85 -3.35 -4.56
C LEU A 34 3.82 -2.42 -5.29
N ASP A 35 5.01 -2.28 -4.74
CA ASP A 35 6.11 -1.56 -5.37
C ASP A 35 6.83 -2.48 -6.36
N PRO A 36 6.96 -2.11 -7.64
CA PRO A 36 7.59 -2.95 -8.66
C PRO A 36 9.13 -2.94 -8.52
N THR A 37 9.64 -3.42 -7.38
CA THR A 37 11.06 -3.45 -7.04
C THR A 37 11.85 -4.58 -7.69
N ALA A 38 11.17 -5.53 -8.32
CA ALA A 38 11.73 -6.65 -9.07
C ALA A 38 10.78 -6.99 -10.22
N PRO A 39 11.24 -7.67 -11.29
CA PRO A 39 10.36 -8.00 -12.42
C PRO A 39 9.30 -9.04 -12.10
N ASP A 40 9.48 -9.86 -11.06
CA ASP A 40 8.60 -10.99 -10.77
C ASP A 40 7.97 -10.93 -9.39
N LEU A 41 6.71 -11.37 -9.33
CA LEU A 41 6.03 -11.70 -8.08
C LEU A 41 6.53 -13.07 -7.59
N HIS A 42 6.66 -13.21 -6.29
CA HIS A 42 7.03 -14.49 -5.67
C HIS A 42 5.83 -15.12 -4.94
N LEU A 43 5.95 -16.39 -4.56
CA LEU A 43 4.87 -17.13 -3.88
C LEU A 43 4.30 -16.43 -2.63
N GLY A 44 5.09 -15.62 -1.93
CA GLY A 44 4.58 -14.84 -0.80
C GLY A 44 3.45 -13.89 -1.18
N HIS A 45 3.48 -13.32 -2.39
CA HIS A 45 2.41 -12.44 -2.87
C HIS A 45 1.11 -13.20 -3.15
N THR A 46 1.15 -14.50 -3.43
CA THR A 46 -0.07 -15.28 -3.71
C THR A 46 -0.98 -15.37 -2.50
N VAL A 47 -0.46 -15.25 -1.28
CA VAL A 47 -1.26 -15.26 -0.05
C VAL A 47 -2.24 -14.09 -0.05
N VAL A 48 -1.74 -12.88 -0.31
CA VAL A 48 -2.57 -11.68 -0.33
C VAL A 48 -3.42 -11.62 -1.61
N LEU A 49 -2.88 -12.04 -2.76
CA LEU A 49 -3.64 -12.11 -4.02
C LEU A 49 -4.84 -13.07 -3.92
N ASN A 50 -4.68 -14.24 -3.30
CA ASN A 50 -5.79 -15.15 -3.06
C ASN A 50 -6.85 -14.55 -2.13
N LYS A 51 -6.44 -13.75 -1.13
CA LYS A 51 -7.40 -13.02 -0.29
C LYS A 51 -8.14 -11.94 -1.08
N MET A 52 -7.45 -11.23 -1.96
CA MET A 52 -8.07 -10.29 -2.90
C MET A 52 -9.09 -10.99 -3.81
N ARG A 53 -8.72 -12.17 -4.36
CA ARG A 53 -9.61 -12.97 -5.20
C ARG A 53 -10.89 -13.39 -4.45
N GLN A 54 -10.75 -13.85 -3.21
CA GLN A 54 -11.94 -14.18 -2.39
C GLN A 54 -12.87 -12.99 -2.22
N LEU A 55 -12.34 -11.78 -1.99
CA LEU A 55 -13.14 -10.57 -1.87
C LEU A 55 -13.76 -10.15 -3.20
N GLN A 56 -13.06 -10.37 -4.31
CA GLN A 56 -13.58 -10.17 -5.66
C GLN A 56 -14.73 -11.11 -5.97
N ASP A 57 -14.63 -12.39 -5.57
CA ASP A 57 -15.70 -13.39 -5.74
C ASP A 57 -16.93 -13.07 -4.91
N LEU A 58 -16.76 -12.39 -3.77
CA LEU A 58 -17.85 -11.84 -2.96
C LEU A 58 -18.49 -10.56 -3.54
N GLY A 59 -18.04 -10.10 -4.70
CA GLY A 59 -18.63 -8.96 -5.41
C GLY A 59 -18.00 -7.61 -5.04
N HIS A 60 -16.91 -7.57 -4.28
CA HIS A 60 -16.21 -6.34 -3.96
C HIS A 60 -15.33 -5.86 -5.12
N GLN A 61 -15.10 -4.55 -5.20
CA GLN A 61 -14.21 -3.95 -6.19
C GLN A 61 -12.76 -4.05 -5.73
N VAL A 62 -11.95 -4.75 -6.49
CA VAL A 62 -10.53 -4.94 -6.24
C VAL A 62 -9.72 -3.93 -7.03
N ILE A 63 -8.78 -3.27 -6.35
CA ILE A 63 -7.86 -2.30 -6.91
C ILE A 63 -6.45 -2.83 -6.74
N PHE A 64 -5.77 -3.08 -7.84
CA PHE A 64 -4.35 -3.42 -7.87
C PHE A 64 -3.55 -2.14 -8.11
N LEU A 65 -2.92 -1.64 -7.05
CA LEU A 65 -2.16 -0.41 -7.07
C LEU A 65 -0.69 -0.71 -7.31
N ILE A 66 -0.13 -0.15 -8.35
CA ILE A 66 1.29 -0.18 -8.64
C ILE A 66 1.94 1.07 -8.04
N GLY A 67 2.86 0.85 -7.11
CA GLY A 67 3.60 1.90 -6.40
C GLY A 67 4.79 2.41 -7.22
N ASP A 68 4.54 2.96 -8.39
CA ASP A 68 5.60 3.48 -9.25
C ASP A 68 6.25 4.75 -8.68
N PHE A 69 5.48 5.62 -8.02
CA PHE A 69 6.02 6.77 -7.31
C PHE A 69 6.71 6.36 -5.99
N THR A 70 6.09 5.50 -5.20
CA THR A 70 6.65 5.05 -3.91
C THR A 70 7.92 4.22 -4.08
N SER A 71 8.08 3.52 -5.20
CA SER A 71 9.32 2.80 -5.55
C SER A 71 10.53 3.72 -5.66
N MET A 72 10.35 4.99 -5.99
CA MET A 72 11.45 5.98 -6.01
C MET A 72 11.92 6.34 -4.60
N ILE A 73 11.02 6.25 -3.61
CA ILE A 73 11.34 6.48 -2.20
C ILE A 73 12.01 5.23 -1.62
N GLY A 74 11.47 4.05 -1.93
CA GLY A 74 11.85 2.77 -1.35
C GLY A 74 11.14 2.50 -0.03
N ASP A 75 10.64 1.28 0.13
CA ASP A 75 9.96 0.85 1.34
C ASP A 75 10.93 0.78 2.53
N PRO A 76 10.74 1.60 3.59
CA PRO A 76 11.62 1.59 4.75
C PRO A 76 11.55 0.30 5.58
N SER A 77 10.49 -0.51 5.42
CA SER A 77 10.37 -1.83 6.06
C SER A 77 11.25 -2.89 5.40
N GLY A 78 11.72 -2.64 4.19
CA GLY A 78 12.63 -3.51 3.46
C GLY A 78 13.99 -3.59 4.15
N ARG A 79 14.47 -4.80 4.41
CA ARG A 79 15.71 -5.07 5.15
C ARG A 79 17.01 -4.64 4.44
N ASN A 80 16.95 -4.07 3.26
CA ASN A 80 18.14 -3.76 2.45
C ASN A 80 18.31 -2.25 2.28
N ILE A 81 19.07 -1.67 3.19
CA ILE A 81 19.59 -0.29 3.15
C ILE A 81 20.44 -0.01 1.88
N THR A 82 20.77 -1.01 1.10
CA THR A 82 21.78 -0.96 0.03
C THR A 82 21.26 -1.10 -1.39
N ARG A 83 19.93 -1.15 -1.62
CA ARG A 83 19.45 -1.14 -3.00
C ARG A 83 19.48 0.29 -3.54
N PRO A 84 20.22 0.55 -4.64
CA PRO A 84 20.12 1.85 -5.30
C PRO A 84 18.65 2.09 -5.71
N PRO A 85 18.18 3.34 -5.67
CA PRO A 85 16.84 3.67 -6.14
C PRO A 85 16.72 3.24 -7.62
N LEU A 86 15.59 2.62 -7.95
CA LEU A 86 15.30 2.24 -9.34
C LEU A 86 15.10 3.48 -10.19
N THR A 87 15.49 3.41 -11.46
CA THR A 87 15.13 4.47 -12.41
C THR A 87 13.66 4.34 -12.80
N LYS A 88 13.08 5.44 -13.30
CA LYS A 88 11.69 5.45 -13.76
C LYS A 88 11.43 4.37 -14.81
N GLU A 89 12.36 4.19 -15.76
CA GLU A 89 12.29 3.20 -16.83
C GLU A 89 12.28 1.77 -16.27
N GLN A 90 13.10 1.49 -15.25
CA GLN A 90 13.12 0.19 -14.57
C GLN A 90 11.80 -0.09 -13.84
N ILE A 91 11.24 0.93 -13.19
CA ILE A 91 9.94 0.82 -12.49
C ILE A 91 8.83 0.53 -13.50
N GLU A 92 8.78 1.25 -14.63
CA GLU A 92 7.80 1.06 -15.69
C GLU A 92 7.91 -0.34 -16.33
N GLU A 93 9.12 -0.83 -16.55
CA GLU A 93 9.34 -2.17 -17.10
C GLU A 93 8.85 -3.28 -16.13
N ASN A 94 9.24 -3.17 -14.86
CA ASN A 94 8.78 -4.11 -13.84
C ASN A 94 7.25 -4.06 -13.65
N ALA A 95 6.66 -2.87 -13.70
CA ALA A 95 5.21 -2.70 -13.54
C ALA A 95 4.39 -3.46 -14.60
N LYS A 96 4.88 -3.54 -15.84
CA LYS A 96 4.21 -4.27 -16.93
C LYS A 96 4.03 -5.77 -16.62
N THR A 97 5.00 -6.37 -15.94
CA THR A 97 4.97 -7.80 -15.61
C THR A 97 4.10 -8.10 -14.39
N TYR A 98 3.99 -7.17 -13.43
CA TYR A 98 3.25 -7.37 -12.18
C TYR A 98 1.79 -7.68 -12.40
N PHE A 99 1.12 -6.90 -13.24
CA PHE A 99 -0.30 -7.14 -13.49
C PHE A 99 -0.54 -8.44 -14.26
N SER A 100 0.29 -8.76 -15.26
CA SER A 100 0.14 -10.02 -16.00
C SER A 100 0.28 -11.24 -15.09
N GLN A 101 1.20 -11.19 -14.12
CA GLN A 101 1.37 -12.24 -13.12
C GLN A 101 0.23 -12.26 -12.09
N ALA A 102 -0.22 -11.10 -11.61
CA ALA A 102 -1.37 -11.00 -10.70
C ALA A 102 -2.66 -11.52 -11.33
N SER A 103 -2.82 -11.37 -12.66
CA SER A 103 -3.98 -11.84 -13.43
C SER A 103 -4.07 -13.38 -13.53
N LEU A 104 -3.03 -14.10 -13.11
CA LEU A 104 -3.11 -15.56 -12.94
C LEU A 104 -4.01 -15.95 -11.74
N VAL A 105 -4.20 -15.02 -10.79
CA VAL A 105 -5.00 -15.22 -9.59
C VAL A 105 -6.26 -14.35 -9.60
N LEU A 106 -6.10 -13.07 -9.90
CA LEU A 106 -7.20 -12.10 -9.96
C LEU A 106 -7.94 -12.17 -11.31
N ASP A 107 -9.21 -11.88 -11.29
CA ASP A 107 -9.98 -11.69 -12.52
C ASP A 107 -9.62 -10.33 -13.14
N PRO A 108 -8.98 -10.31 -14.31
CA PRO A 108 -8.51 -9.06 -14.91
C PRO A 108 -9.63 -8.11 -15.33
N GLU A 109 -10.81 -8.64 -15.71
CA GLU A 109 -11.96 -7.82 -16.12
C GLU A 109 -12.62 -7.10 -14.94
N ARG A 110 -12.39 -7.62 -13.73
CA ARG A 110 -12.95 -7.11 -12.47
C ARG A 110 -11.90 -6.47 -11.57
N THR A 111 -10.69 -6.25 -12.06
CA THR A 111 -9.58 -5.63 -11.33
C THR A 111 -9.28 -4.25 -11.89
N GLU A 112 -9.43 -3.22 -11.06
CA GLU A 112 -9.02 -1.86 -11.39
C GLU A 112 -7.51 -1.73 -11.18
N ILE A 113 -6.76 -1.36 -12.22
CA ILE A 113 -5.32 -1.12 -12.12
C ILE A 113 -5.10 0.38 -11.99
N ARG A 114 -4.30 0.78 -11.01
CA ARG A 114 -3.96 2.18 -10.78
C ARG A 114 -2.46 2.32 -10.48
N TYR A 115 -1.95 3.48 -10.76
CA TYR A 115 -0.56 3.88 -10.47
C TYR A 115 -0.58 5.06 -9.50
N ASN A 116 0.24 5.03 -8.46
CA ASN A 116 0.19 6.13 -7.51
C ASN A 116 0.84 7.42 -8.01
N SER A 117 1.62 7.37 -9.07
CA SER A 117 2.04 8.58 -9.80
C SER A 117 0.87 9.43 -10.29
N GLU A 118 -0.31 8.83 -10.57
CA GLU A 118 -1.50 9.56 -11.04
C GLU A 118 -1.91 10.71 -10.10
N TRP A 119 -1.71 10.56 -8.80
CA TRP A 119 -2.04 11.58 -7.81
C TRP A 119 -0.83 12.11 -7.05
N CYS A 120 0.29 11.37 -7.01
CA CYS A 120 1.49 11.83 -6.33
C CYS A 120 2.27 12.85 -7.17
N ASP A 121 2.42 12.65 -8.48
CA ASP A 121 3.10 13.60 -9.35
C ASP A 121 2.44 15.00 -9.35
N PRO A 122 1.09 15.12 -9.44
CA PRO A 122 0.43 16.42 -9.41
C PRO A 122 0.50 17.16 -8.07
N LEU A 123 0.83 16.47 -6.94
CA LEU A 123 0.97 17.12 -5.63
C LEU A 123 1.99 18.26 -5.66
N GLY A 124 3.11 18.05 -6.35
CA GLY A 124 4.21 18.99 -6.35
C GLY A 124 4.74 19.32 -4.95
N ALA A 125 5.65 20.26 -4.84
CA ALA A 125 6.26 20.64 -3.56
C ALA A 125 5.25 21.16 -2.53
N ARG A 126 4.24 21.91 -2.98
CA ARG A 126 3.21 22.45 -2.08
C ARG A 126 2.36 21.35 -1.45
N GLY A 127 1.85 20.43 -2.26
CA GLY A 127 1.05 19.31 -1.75
C GLY A 127 1.86 18.38 -0.84
N MET A 128 3.15 18.19 -1.13
CA MET A 128 4.05 17.44 -0.25
C MET A 128 4.20 18.10 1.12
N ILE A 129 4.35 19.41 1.19
CA ILE A 129 4.39 20.17 2.45
C ILE A 129 3.07 20.02 3.21
N GLU A 130 1.94 20.20 2.52
CA GLU A 130 0.60 20.09 3.12
C GLU A 130 0.34 18.67 3.66
N LEU A 131 0.78 17.64 2.96
CA LEU A 131 0.66 16.25 3.41
C LEU A 131 1.57 15.98 4.61
N SER A 132 2.83 16.42 4.56
CA SER A 132 3.81 16.24 5.64
C SER A 132 3.39 16.96 6.92
N ALA A 133 2.69 18.10 6.81
CA ALA A 133 2.18 18.85 7.95
C ALA A 133 1.08 18.10 8.76
N LYS A 134 0.50 17.05 8.19
CA LYS A 134 -0.55 16.25 8.85
C LYS A 134 -0.02 15.21 9.84
N TYR A 135 1.28 14.98 9.84
CA TYR A 135 1.90 13.95 10.67
C TYR A 135 3.19 14.46 11.32
N THR A 136 3.54 13.92 12.47
CA THR A 136 4.74 14.36 13.19
C THR A 136 5.85 13.32 13.10
N VAL A 137 7.11 13.77 13.16
CA VAL A 137 8.29 12.88 13.21
C VAL A 137 8.19 11.91 14.39
N ALA A 138 7.72 12.38 15.55
CA ALA A 138 7.54 11.53 16.74
C ALA A 138 6.60 10.35 16.43
N ARG A 139 5.50 10.58 15.72
CA ARG A 139 4.56 9.52 15.32
C ARG A 139 5.14 8.59 14.26
N ILE A 140 5.90 9.11 13.31
CA ILE A 140 6.57 8.26 12.31
C ILE A 140 7.57 7.33 13.00
N LEU A 141 8.31 7.82 13.97
CA LEU A 141 9.28 7.03 14.73
C LEU A 141 8.67 5.94 15.64
N GLU A 142 7.33 5.95 15.86
CA GLU A 142 6.63 4.86 16.55
C GLU A 142 6.51 3.59 15.69
N ARG A 143 6.63 3.69 14.35
CA ARG A 143 6.66 2.51 13.48
C ARG A 143 7.85 1.63 13.82
N GLU A 144 7.63 0.32 13.83
CA GLU A 144 8.61 -0.66 14.29
C GLU A 144 9.94 -0.60 13.51
N ASP A 145 9.84 -0.41 12.18
CA ASP A 145 10.99 -0.26 11.28
C ASP A 145 11.85 0.95 11.65
N PHE A 146 11.23 2.13 11.78
CA PHE A 146 11.94 3.35 12.19
C PHE A 146 12.41 3.30 13.65
N THR A 147 11.58 2.78 14.56
CA THR A 147 11.95 2.64 15.98
C THR A 147 13.22 1.81 16.14
N LYS A 148 13.32 0.68 15.46
CA LYS A 148 14.50 -0.21 15.52
C LYS A 148 15.74 0.50 15.01
N ARG A 149 15.66 1.14 13.86
CA ARG A 149 16.79 1.85 13.25
C ARG A 149 17.22 3.06 14.09
N PHE A 150 16.28 3.85 14.57
CA PHE A 150 16.55 5.00 15.42
C PHE A 150 17.27 4.61 16.73
N LYS A 151 16.80 3.57 17.42
CA LYS A 151 17.44 3.04 18.64
C LYS A 151 18.82 2.45 18.38
N ALA A 152 19.03 1.88 17.21
CA ALA A 152 20.33 1.31 16.81
C ALA A 152 21.30 2.36 16.24
N ASN A 153 20.94 3.66 16.23
CA ASN A 153 21.68 4.72 15.53
C ASN A 153 21.98 4.41 14.05
N THR A 154 21.11 3.61 13.42
CA THR A 154 21.20 3.35 11.99
C THR A 154 20.61 4.55 11.22
N PRO A 155 21.30 5.07 10.21
CA PRO A 155 20.83 6.25 9.47
C PRO A 155 19.42 6.06 8.90
N ILE A 156 18.61 7.11 9.00
CA ILE A 156 17.28 7.22 8.39
C ILE A 156 17.30 8.48 7.54
N SER A 157 17.08 8.33 6.25
CA SER A 157 17.04 9.47 5.33
C SER A 157 15.67 10.16 5.37
N LEU A 158 15.65 11.49 5.19
CA LEU A 158 14.40 12.28 5.28
C LEU A 158 13.31 11.82 4.30
N HIS A 159 13.68 11.40 3.09
CA HIS A 159 12.71 10.93 2.10
C HIS A 159 11.97 9.66 2.54
N GLU A 160 12.59 8.81 3.36
CA GLU A 160 11.97 7.58 3.85
C GLU A 160 10.71 7.87 4.69
N PHE A 161 10.66 9.02 5.38
CA PHE A 161 9.48 9.45 6.13
C PHE A 161 8.29 9.79 5.23
N LEU A 162 8.51 10.03 3.95
CA LEU A 162 7.44 10.31 3.00
C LEU A 162 6.69 9.04 2.59
N TYR A 163 7.34 7.87 2.63
CA TYR A 163 6.73 6.61 2.21
C TYR A 163 5.39 6.31 2.91
N PRO A 164 5.33 6.26 4.26
CA PRO A 164 4.06 6.00 4.95
C PRO A 164 3.00 7.09 4.72
N LEU A 165 3.41 8.32 4.44
CA LEU A 165 2.47 9.39 4.10
C LEU A 165 1.86 9.18 2.71
N MET A 166 2.67 8.78 1.72
CA MET A 166 2.20 8.43 0.37
C MET A 166 1.28 7.21 0.41
N GLN A 167 1.66 6.16 1.13
CA GLN A 167 0.82 4.98 1.30
C GLN A 167 -0.55 5.32 1.90
N GLY A 168 -0.58 6.19 2.91
CA GLY A 168 -1.84 6.69 3.47
C GLY A 168 -2.64 7.54 2.46
N TYR A 169 -1.94 8.37 1.69
CA TYR A 169 -2.57 9.21 0.67
C TYR A 169 -3.16 8.39 -0.48
N ASP A 170 -2.53 7.28 -0.87
CA ASP A 170 -3.08 6.32 -1.83
C ASP A 170 -4.49 5.86 -1.44
N SER A 171 -4.69 5.55 -0.15
CA SER A 171 -6.00 5.14 0.36
C SER A 171 -7.05 6.27 0.25
N VAL A 172 -6.63 7.52 0.45
CA VAL A 172 -7.51 8.69 0.31
C VAL A 172 -7.85 8.95 -1.16
N ALA A 173 -6.85 8.93 -2.05
CA ALA A 173 -7.03 9.15 -3.49
C ALA A 173 -7.96 8.09 -4.10
N LEU A 174 -7.75 6.83 -3.76
CA LEU A 174 -8.55 5.70 -4.23
C LEU A 174 -9.91 5.58 -3.51
N LYS A 175 -10.14 6.34 -2.44
CA LYS A 175 -11.32 6.18 -1.55
C LYS A 175 -11.48 4.72 -1.13
N SER A 176 -10.39 4.06 -0.80
CA SER A 176 -10.40 2.65 -0.44
C SER A 176 -11.05 2.43 0.92
N ASP A 177 -11.86 1.37 1.01
CA ASP A 177 -12.51 0.96 2.26
C ASP A 177 -11.63 0.04 3.07
N LEU A 178 -10.81 -0.75 2.40
CA LEU A 178 -9.90 -1.73 2.97
C LEU A 178 -8.59 -1.74 2.19
N GLU A 179 -7.51 -1.89 2.93
CA GLU A 179 -6.17 -2.14 2.38
C GLU A 179 -5.70 -3.52 2.83
N LEU A 180 -5.18 -4.30 1.90
CA LEU A 180 -4.47 -5.54 2.20
C LEU A 180 -2.97 -5.30 2.01
N GLY A 181 -2.18 -5.87 2.91
CA GLY A 181 -0.72 -5.80 2.87
C GLY A 181 -0.10 -7.08 3.44
N GLY A 182 1.13 -7.31 3.10
CA GLY A 182 1.94 -8.42 3.62
C GLY A 182 2.91 -7.96 4.70
#